data_5ed1ff9b039a32f145c97d3f402933ff
#
_entry.id   5ed1ff9b039a32f145c97d3f402933ff
#
_cell.length_a   1.000
_cell.length_b   1.000
_cell.length_c   1.000
_cell.angle_alpha   90.00
_cell.angle_beta   90.00
_cell.angle_gamma   90.00
#
_symmetry.space_group_name_H-M   'P 1'
#
loop_
_entity.id
_entity.type
_entity.pdbx_description
1 polymer ?
#
loop_
_entity_poly.entity_id
_entity_poly.type
_entity_poly.pdbx_seq_one_letter_code
_entity_poly.pdbx_strand_id
1 'polypeptide(L)'
;MIRMSINTEVRPADAEGIARAAELLRQGELVALPTETVYGIAADARNGEAVSKIFVAKGRPQDNPLIVHVTGPEMLHGLVSEVPERAQLLMAAFCPGPLTIIMPRGPEVAAECCAGLDTVGIRMPSHPVARAVIEASGCAFAAPSANLSGKPSPTTAQHVYHDMAGKIEAIVDGGPCRVGVESTIVDVTGERPRLLRPGGITPGTAAGAAGRIGHRQSRGGRNLRGYGGSRAGHEIHPLYPLRRRDYRHRHRGAGGPLYSPALRA
;
A
#
# COMPACT_ATOMS: atom_id res chain seq x y z
N MET A 1 -5.97 33.76 0.94
CA MET A 1 -6.65 32.88 1.89
C MET A 1 -5.67 32.45 2.97
N ILE A 2 -5.84 32.91 4.21
CA ILE A 2 -5.03 32.50 5.35
C ILE A 2 -5.44 31.04 5.62
N ARG A 3 -4.56 30.07 5.33
CA ARG A 3 -4.77 28.68 5.73
C ARG A 3 -4.71 28.65 7.27
N MET A 4 -5.85 28.42 7.92
CA MET A 4 -5.85 28.15 9.36
C MET A 4 -4.87 27.00 9.60
N SER A 5 -3.94 27.17 10.53
CA SER A 5 -2.99 26.12 10.89
C SER A 5 -3.79 24.94 11.46
N ILE A 6 -3.61 23.74 10.87
CA ILE A 6 -4.21 22.52 11.40
C ILE A 6 -3.58 22.27 12.79
N ASN A 7 -4.41 22.03 13.81
CA ASN A 7 -3.93 21.57 15.10
C ASN A 7 -3.86 20.04 15.06
N THR A 8 -2.68 19.48 14.87
CA THR A 8 -2.48 18.04 14.79
C THR A 8 -2.66 17.38 16.15
N GLU A 9 -3.70 16.56 16.30
CA GLU A 9 -3.96 15.77 17.50
C GLU A 9 -3.05 14.55 17.58
N VAL A 10 -2.45 14.25 18.74
CA VAL A 10 -1.81 12.97 19.00
C VAL A 10 -2.73 12.16 19.92
N ARG A 11 -3.22 11.02 19.45
CA ARG A 11 -4.18 10.17 20.17
C ARG A 11 -3.56 8.83 20.52
N PRO A 12 -3.85 8.26 21.68
CA PRO A 12 -3.46 6.88 21.97
C PRO A 12 -4.19 5.90 21.05
N ALA A 13 -3.65 4.70 20.88
CA ALA A 13 -4.25 3.65 20.07
C ALA A 13 -5.30 2.82 20.85
N ASP A 14 -6.17 3.51 21.58
CA ASP A 14 -7.32 2.94 22.27
C ASP A 14 -8.60 3.05 21.43
N ALA A 15 -9.72 2.64 22.01
CA ALA A 15 -11.02 2.67 21.32
C ALA A 15 -11.43 4.08 20.89
N GLU A 16 -11.15 5.10 21.72
CA GLU A 16 -11.48 6.50 21.43
C GLU A 16 -10.60 7.06 20.31
N GLY A 17 -9.29 6.81 20.35
CA GLY A 17 -8.34 7.22 19.32
C GLY A 17 -8.63 6.58 17.98
N ILE A 18 -8.99 5.28 17.97
CA ILE A 18 -9.41 4.55 16.76
C ILE A 18 -10.72 5.13 16.18
N ALA A 19 -11.72 5.38 17.03
CA ALA A 19 -12.99 5.96 16.60
C ALA A 19 -12.81 7.37 16.02
N ARG A 20 -11.98 8.20 16.66
CA ARG A 20 -11.64 9.55 16.17
C ARG A 20 -10.92 9.51 14.83
N ALA A 21 -9.95 8.64 14.68
CA ALA A 21 -9.24 8.45 13.43
C ALA A 21 -10.18 8.01 12.28
N ALA A 22 -11.08 7.07 12.57
CA ALA A 22 -12.07 6.59 11.61
C ALA A 22 -13.06 7.69 11.20
N GLU A 23 -13.48 8.55 12.14
CA GLU A 23 -14.34 9.70 11.85
C GLU A 23 -13.64 10.69 10.89
N LEU A 24 -12.40 11.10 11.20
CA LEU A 24 -11.62 12.02 10.38
C LEU A 24 -11.44 11.48 8.95
N LEU A 25 -11.14 10.20 8.81
CA LEU A 25 -10.98 9.56 7.48
C LEU A 25 -12.28 9.57 6.67
N ARG A 26 -13.44 9.31 7.30
CA ARG A 26 -14.74 9.44 6.65
C ARG A 26 -15.07 10.89 6.22
N GLN A 27 -14.55 11.86 6.94
CA GLN A 27 -14.67 13.29 6.60
C GLN A 27 -13.71 13.71 5.47
N GLY A 28 -12.85 12.80 4.97
CA GLY A 28 -11.85 13.09 3.96
C GLY A 28 -10.63 13.81 4.50
N GLU A 29 -10.35 13.70 5.81
CA GLU A 29 -9.19 14.28 6.46
C GLU A 29 -8.03 13.28 6.55
N LEU A 30 -6.83 13.77 6.92
CA LEU A 30 -5.62 12.98 6.96
C LEU A 30 -5.31 12.49 8.39
N VAL A 31 -5.00 11.20 8.50
CA VAL A 31 -4.57 10.62 9.77
C VAL A 31 -3.30 9.80 9.59
N ALA A 32 -2.30 9.99 10.44
CA ALA A 32 -1.14 9.10 10.47
C ALA A 32 -1.37 7.91 11.39
N LEU A 33 -1.07 6.71 10.88
CA LEU A 33 -1.30 5.43 11.54
C LEU A 33 -0.03 4.57 11.55
N PRO A 34 0.23 3.82 12.63
CA PRO A 34 1.30 2.82 12.65
C PRO A 34 0.93 1.62 11.79
N THR A 35 1.93 1.10 11.07
CA THR A 35 1.89 -0.24 10.50
C THR A 35 3.03 -1.07 11.07
N GLU A 36 3.11 -2.36 10.73
CA GLU A 36 4.26 -3.19 11.14
C GLU A 36 5.57 -2.72 10.50
N THR A 37 5.50 -2.00 9.36
CA THR A 37 6.67 -1.49 8.63
C THR A 37 7.07 -0.10 9.11
N VAL A 38 6.28 0.90 8.78
CA VAL A 38 6.50 2.32 9.09
C VAL A 38 5.15 2.99 9.34
N TYR A 39 5.12 4.18 9.92
CA TYR A 39 3.90 5.00 9.97
C TYR A 39 3.53 5.47 8.57
N GLY A 40 2.24 5.42 8.24
CA GLY A 40 1.66 5.91 6.99
C GLY A 40 0.68 7.05 7.21
N ILE A 41 0.59 8.00 6.27
CA ILE A 41 -0.49 9.00 6.23
C ILE A 41 -1.64 8.39 5.44
N ALA A 42 -2.78 8.18 6.10
CA ALA A 42 -3.97 7.60 5.52
C ALA A 42 -4.95 8.66 5.01
N ALA A 43 -5.55 8.39 3.87
CA ALA A 43 -6.74 9.04 3.33
C ALA A 43 -7.61 7.98 2.65
N ASP A 44 -8.93 8.20 2.54
CA ASP A 44 -9.81 7.30 1.79
C ASP A 44 -9.36 7.21 0.31
N ALA A 45 -9.01 6.01 -0.12
CA ALA A 45 -8.51 5.75 -1.47
C ALA A 45 -9.55 5.97 -2.59
N ARG A 46 -10.83 6.08 -2.23
CA ARG A 46 -11.94 6.39 -3.14
C ARG A 46 -12.17 7.89 -3.29
N ASN A 47 -11.64 8.70 -2.37
CA ASN A 47 -11.81 10.15 -2.35
C ASN A 47 -10.56 10.86 -2.91
N GLY A 48 -10.62 11.30 -4.18
CA GLY A 48 -9.50 11.97 -4.85
C GLY A 48 -9.06 13.28 -4.19
N GLU A 49 -9.99 14.04 -3.58
CA GLU A 49 -9.66 15.26 -2.84
C GLU A 49 -8.85 14.94 -1.57
N ALA A 50 -9.28 13.91 -0.83
CA ALA A 50 -8.57 13.45 0.37
C ALA A 50 -7.18 12.93 0.01
N VAL A 51 -7.06 12.14 -1.07
CA VAL A 51 -5.77 11.65 -1.59
C VAL A 51 -4.86 12.81 -2.01
N SER A 52 -5.40 13.84 -2.66
CA SER A 52 -4.65 15.02 -3.06
C SER A 52 -4.05 15.78 -1.87
N LYS A 53 -4.74 15.80 -0.71
CA LYS A 53 -4.21 16.38 0.52
C LYS A 53 -2.90 15.70 0.97
N ILE A 54 -2.73 14.37 0.75
CA ILE A 54 -1.49 13.64 1.07
C ILE A 54 -0.30 14.24 0.33
N PHE A 55 -0.42 14.49 -0.96
CA PHE A 55 0.67 15.05 -1.77
C PHE A 55 1.05 16.44 -1.30
N VAL A 56 0.04 17.26 -0.96
CA VAL A 56 0.27 18.61 -0.41
C VAL A 56 0.97 18.55 0.95
N ALA A 57 0.48 17.71 1.89
CA ALA A 57 1.04 17.59 3.23
C ALA A 57 2.51 17.13 3.22
N LYS A 58 2.86 16.22 2.29
CA LYS A 58 4.19 15.66 2.16
C LYS A 58 5.14 16.50 1.31
N GLY A 59 4.64 17.44 0.50
CA GLY A 59 5.42 18.02 -0.61
C GLY A 59 5.85 16.96 -1.62
N ARG A 60 5.00 15.96 -1.90
CA ARG A 60 5.28 14.82 -2.77
C ARG A 60 4.82 15.10 -4.19
N PRO A 61 5.61 14.76 -5.23
CA PRO A 61 5.15 14.78 -6.61
C PRO A 61 3.97 13.82 -6.84
N GLN A 62 2.99 14.22 -7.66
CA GLN A 62 1.79 13.42 -7.94
C GLN A 62 2.02 12.27 -8.93
N ASP A 63 3.19 12.18 -9.54
CA ASP A 63 3.60 11.11 -10.46
C ASP A 63 4.06 9.83 -9.76
N ASN A 64 4.06 9.82 -8.42
CA ASN A 64 4.49 8.68 -7.61
C ASN A 64 3.27 8.02 -6.93
N PRO A 65 2.79 6.86 -7.42
CA PRO A 65 1.56 6.23 -6.95
C PRO A 65 1.61 5.86 -5.46
N LEU A 66 0.42 5.74 -4.87
CA LEU A 66 0.21 5.38 -3.48
C LEU A 66 -0.20 3.92 -3.36
N ILE A 67 0.03 3.34 -2.17
CA ILE A 67 -0.37 1.97 -1.85
C ILE A 67 -1.70 2.03 -1.10
N VAL A 68 -2.67 1.24 -1.55
CA VAL A 68 -3.99 1.13 -0.91
C VAL A 68 -3.95 0.01 0.13
N HIS A 69 -4.36 0.34 1.36
CA HIS A 69 -4.37 -0.57 2.50
C HIS A 69 -5.80 -1.06 2.77
N VAL A 70 -5.95 -2.37 2.96
CA VAL A 70 -7.22 -3.05 3.23
C VAL A 70 -7.03 -4.07 4.36
N THR A 71 -8.11 -4.57 4.96
CA THR A 71 -8.03 -5.61 6.01
C THR A 71 -8.14 -7.02 5.47
N GLY A 72 -8.77 -7.22 4.32
CA GLY A 72 -8.95 -8.53 3.75
C GLY A 72 -9.34 -8.52 2.28
N PRO A 73 -9.42 -9.71 1.66
CA PRO A 73 -9.80 -9.86 0.24
C PRO A 73 -11.20 -9.32 -0.09
N GLU A 74 -12.10 -9.32 0.87
CA GLU A 74 -13.47 -8.80 0.74
C GLU A 74 -13.52 -7.32 0.37
N MET A 75 -12.51 -6.54 0.78
CA MET A 75 -12.40 -5.12 0.45
C MET A 75 -11.84 -4.86 -0.95
N LEU A 76 -11.41 -5.88 -1.68
CA LEU A 76 -10.82 -5.71 -3.02
C LEU A 76 -11.85 -5.37 -4.10
N HIS A 77 -13.13 -5.66 -3.82
CA HIS A 77 -14.22 -5.33 -4.77
C HIS A 77 -14.21 -3.83 -5.09
N GLY A 78 -14.24 -3.50 -6.37
CA GLY A 78 -14.18 -2.13 -6.87
C GLY A 78 -12.79 -1.48 -6.82
N LEU A 79 -11.87 -1.95 -5.96
CA LEU A 79 -10.49 -1.44 -5.88
C LEU A 79 -9.57 -2.07 -6.94
N VAL A 80 -9.82 -3.31 -7.30
CA VAL A 80 -9.13 -4.00 -8.39
C VAL A 80 -10.16 -4.52 -9.39
N SER A 81 -9.80 -4.54 -10.68
CA SER A 81 -10.70 -5.08 -11.72
C SER A 81 -10.66 -6.60 -11.78
N GLU A 82 -9.56 -7.19 -11.34
CA GLU A 82 -9.37 -8.64 -11.20
C GLU A 82 -8.35 -8.95 -10.12
N VAL A 83 -8.44 -10.14 -9.51
CA VAL A 83 -7.44 -10.68 -8.59
C VAL A 83 -6.78 -11.88 -9.26
N PRO A 84 -5.60 -11.72 -9.89
CA PRO A 84 -4.90 -12.80 -10.54
C PRO A 84 -4.59 -13.96 -9.58
N GLU A 85 -4.57 -15.22 -10.05
CA GLU A 85 -4.24 -16.40 -9.22
C GLU A 85 -2.93 -16.21 -8.44
N ARG A 86 -1.94 -15.60 -9.08
CA ARG A 86 -0.64 -15.29 -8.44
C ARG A 86 -0.77 -14.33 -7.27
N ALA A 87 -1.68 -13.34 -7.37
CA ALA A 87 -1.98 -12.45 -6.25
C ALA A 87 -2.61 -13.21 -5.09
N GLN A 88 -3.56 -14.11 -5.37
CA GLN A 88 -4.21 -14.94 -4.35
C GLN A 88 -3.18 -15.81 -3.59
N LEU A 89 -2.25 -16.44 -4.31
CA LEU A 89 -1.20 -17.26 -3.73
C LEU A 89 -0.23 -16.44 -2.86
N LEU A 90 0.14 -15.23 -3.31
CA LEU A 90 0.98 -14.32 -2.53
C LEU A 90 0.24 -13.79 -1.29
N MET A 91 -1.04 -13.45 -1.42
CA MET A 91 -1.86 -13.06 -0.27
C MET A 91 -1.97 -14.18 0.75
N ALA A 92 -2.27 -15.40 0.33
CA ALA A 92 -2.36 -16.56 1.22
C ALA A 92 -1.05 -16.87 1.97
N ALA A 93 0.10 -16.56 1.36
CA ALA A 93 1.41 -16.82 1.95
C ALA A 93 1.92 -15.72 2.88
N PHE A 94 1.56 -14.44 2.64
CA PHE A 94 2.21 -13.29 3.24
C PHE A 94 1.27 -12.23 3.81
N CYS A 95 -0.05 -12.36 3.64
CA CYS A 95 -1.01 -11.41 4.19
C CYS A 95 -1.78 -12.02 5.39
N PRO A 96 -2.03 -11.22 6.43
CA PRO A 96 -1.60 -9.83 6.58
C PRO A 96 -0.10 -9.71 6.86
N GLY A 97 0.56 -8.68 6.26
CA GLY A 97 2.01 -8.51 6.41
C GLY A 97 2.62 -7.43 5.49
N PRO A 98 3.97 -7.37 5.47
CA PRO A 98 4.70 -6.32 4.79
C PRO A 98 4.86 -6.60 3.27
N LEU A 99 3.79 -7.04 2.60
CA LEU A 99 3.71 -7.26 1.17
C LEU A 99 2.74 -6.29 0.51
N THR A 100 3.18 -5.68 -0.58
CA THR A 100 2.35 -4.92 -1.52
C THR A 100 2.29 -5.67 -2.85
N ILE A 101 1.10 -5.89 -3.36
CA ILE A 101 0.87 -6.59 -4.63
C ILE A 101 0.25 -5.59 -5.61
N ILE A 102 0.91 -5.40 -6.76
CA ILE A 102 0.36 -4.56 -7.82
C ILE A 102 -0.54 -5.41 -8.70
N MET A 103 -1.78 -4.94 -8.83
CA MET A 103 -2.87 -5.57 -9.59
C MET A 103 -3.53 -4.55 -10.53
N PRO A 104 -4.32 -4.98 -11.54
CA PRO A 104 -5.10 -4.09 -12.37
C PRO A 104 -6.08 -3.26 -11.54
N ARG A 105 -6.11 -1.93 -11.78
CA ARG A 105 -6.93 -0.98 -11.04
C ARG A 105 -8.41 -1.19 -11.29
N GLY A 106 -9.21 -1.16 -10.23
CA GLY A 106 -10.65 -1.10 -10.27
C GLY A 106 -11.19 0.33 -10.42
N PRO A 107 -12.48 0.48 -10.73
CA PRO A 107 -13.10 1.78 -11.01
C PRO A 107 -13.23 2.68 -9.77
N GLU A 108 -13.24 2.13 -8.56
CA GLU A 108 -13.47 2.89 -7.34
C GLU A 108 -12.21 3.55 -6.77
N VAL A 109 -11.01 3.19 -7.26
CA VAL A 109 -9.77 3.83 -6.81
C VAL A 109 -9.63 5.18 -7.47
N ALA A 110 -9.47 6.23 -6.66
CA ALA A 110 -9.24 7.58 -7.16
C ALA A 110 -8.00 7.63 -8.07
N ALA A 111 -8.09 8.40 -9.15
CA ALA A 111 -7.02 8.49 -10.15
C ALA A 111 -5.69 8.98 -9.53
N GLU A 112 -5.79 9.84 -8.54
CA GLU A 112 -4.68 10.41 -7.77
C GLU A 112 -3.84 9.35 -7.06
N CYS A 113 -4.46 8.21 -6.64
CA CYS A 113 -3.72 7.10 -6.04
C CYS A 113 -2.76 6.43 -7.02
N CYS A 114 -3.09 6.43 -8.30
CA CYS A 114 -2.45 5.60 -9.30
C CYS A 114 -1.48 6.36 -10.21
N ALA A 115 -1.33 7.68 -10.06
CA ALA A 115 -0.45 8.51 -10.89
C ALA A 115 -0.67 8.29 -12.40
N GLY A 116 -1.93 8.08 -12.83
CA GLY A 116 -2.31 7.83 -14.22
C GLY A 116 -2.01 6.41 -14.73
N LEU A 117 -1.63 5.47 -13.86
CA LEU A 117 -1.45 4.06 -14.20
C LEU A 117 -2.78 3.31 -14.17
N ASP A 118 -2.87 2.24 -14.97
CA ASP A 118 -3.99 1.29 -14.97
C ASP A 118 -3.81 0.18 -13.91
N THR A 119 -2.94 0.41 -12.93
CA THR A 119 -2.62 -0.53 -11.85
C THR A 119 -2.67 0.15 -10.49
N VAL A 120 -2.89 -0.64 -9.44
CA VAL A 120 -2.89 -0.20 -8.04
C VAL A 120 -2.09 -1.18 -7.19
N GLY A 121 -1.33 -0.64 -6.24
CA GLY A 121 -0.66 -1.44 -5.22
C GLY A 121 -1.58 -1.66 -4.03
N ILE A 122 -1.89 -2.92 -3.70
CA ILE A 122 -2.71 -3.32 -2.55
C ILE A 122 -1.84 -3.93 -1.47
N ARG A 123 -2.12 -3.58 -0.22
CA ARG A 123 -1.46 -4.14 0.96
C ARG A 123 -2.48 -4.45 2.06
N MET A 124 -2.25 -5.53 2.79
CA MET A 124 -2.99 -5.90 4.00
C MET A 124 -2.05 -5.82 5.19
N PRO A 125 -2.00 -4.69 5.92
CA PRO A 125 -1.08 -4.52 7.05
C PRO A 125 -1.43 -5.48 8.19
N SER A 126 -0.41 -5.96 8.92
CA SER A 126 -0.63 -6.83 10.09
C SER A 126 -0.77 -6.06 11.40
N HIS A 127 -0.54 -4.75 11.41
CA HIS A 127 -0.60 -3.94 12.62
C HIS A 127 -2.05 -3.78 13.10
N PRO A 128 -2.37 -4.11 14.38
CA PRO A 128 -3.74 -4.11 14.87
C PRO A 128 -4.42 -2.75 14.79
N VAL A 129 -3.70 -1.66 15.04
CA VAL A 129 -4.26 -0.28 14.97
C VAL A 129 -4.68 0.07 13.55
N ALA A 130 -3.81 -0.15 12.54
CA ALA A 130 -4.17 0.13 11.15
C ALA A 130 -5.40 -0.67 10.73
N ARG A 131 -5.46 -1.95 11.08
CA ARG A 131 -6.61 -2.83 10.79
C ARG A 131 -7.89 -2.33 11.47
N ALA A 132 -7.81 -2.01 12.77
CA ALA A 132 -8.97 -1.53 13.51
C ALA A 132 -9.52 -0.20 12.96
N VAL A 133 -8.65 0.72 12.51
CA VAL A 133 -9.09 1.98 11.90
C VAL A 133 -9.70 1.76 10.51
N ILE A 134 -9.15 0.83 9.68
CA ILE A 134 -9.77 0.44 8.41
C ILE A 134 -11.17 -0.12 8.65
N GLU A 135 -11.30 -1.05 9.59
CA GLU A 135 -12.58 -1.69 9.94
C GLU A 135 -13.59 -0.67 10.50
N ALA A 136 -13.17 0.19 11.43
CA ALA A 136 -14.03 1.21 12.04
C ALA A 136 -14.48 2.30 11.06
N SER A 137 -13.63 2.67 10.10
CA SER A 137 -13.98 3.68 9.08
C SER A 137 -14.77 3.10 7.91
N GLY A 138 -14.57 1.83 7.59
CA GLY A 138 -15.05 1.19 6.35
C GLY A 138 -14.30 1.67 5.10
N CYS A 139 -13.23 2.46 5.25
CA CYS A 139 -12.46 3.00 4.14
C CYS A 139 -11.24 2.14 3.83
N ALA A 140 -10.95 1.91 2.55
CA ALA A 140 -9.64 1.52 2.11
C ALA A 140 -8.71 2.74 2.09
N PHE A 141 -7.49 2.64 2.61
CA PHE A 141 -6.61 3.80 2.75
C PHE A 141 -5.56 3.88 1.64
N ALA A 142 -5.46 5.01 0.96
CA ALA A 142 -4.23 5.39 0.28
C ALA A 142 -3.22 5.86 1.35
N ALA A 143 -2.10 5.15 1.52
CA ALA A 143 -1.18 5.45 2.61
C ALA A 143 0.31 5.31 2.21
N PRO A 144 0.99 6.42 1.85
CA PRO A 144 2.44 6.49 1.81
C PRO A 144 3.00 6.65 3.23
N SER A 145 4.32 6.51 3.39
CA SER A 145 5.01 6.80 4.66
C SER A 145 4.76 8.22 5.18
N ALA A 146 4.69 8.40 6.50
CA ALA A 146 4.27 9.65 7.15
C ALA A 146 5.43 10.66 7.39
N ASN A 147 6.32 10.84 6.41
CA ASN A 147 7.43 11.79 6.41
C ASN A 147 7.26 12.86 5.32
N LEU A 148 7.96 13.97 5.43
CA LEU A 148 8.18 14.86 4.29
C LEU A 148 8.95 14.13 3.18
N SER A 149 8.63 14.44 1.91
CA SER A 149 9.35 13.85 0.76
C SER A 149 10.86 14.03 0.90
N GLY A 150 11.62 12.95 0.61
CA GLY A 150 13.08 12.96 0.73
C GLY A 150 13.63 12.70 2.14
N LYS A 151 12.79 12.61 3.18
CA LYS A 151 13.22 12.24 4.53
C LYS A 151 13.02 10.75 4.81
N PRO A 152 13.74 10.18 5.82
CA PRO A 152 13.53 8.80 6.25
C PRO A 152 12.09 8.52 6.69
N SER A 153 11.61 7.31 6.42
CA SER A 153 10.27 6.87 6.86
C SER A 153 10.18 6.77 8.39
N PRO A 154 9.12 7.32 9.00
CA PRO A 154 8.98 7.37 10.45
C PRO A 154 8.57 6.03 11.03
N THR A 155 9.16 5.67 12.16
CA THR A 155 8.89 4.41 12.89
C THR A 155 8.24 4.63 14.24
N THR A 156 8.02 5.90 14.66
CA THR A 156 7.32 6.29 15.88
C THR A 156 6.39 7.47 15.62
N ALA A 157 5.36 7.66 16.45
CA ALA A 157 4.47 8.82 16.39
C ALA A 157 5.22 10.15 16.54
N GLN A 158 6.28 10.17 17.33
CA GLN A 158 7.10 11.37 17.53
C GLN A 158 7.85 11.77 16.25
N HIS A 159 8.37 10.80 15.47
CA HIS A 159 8.97 11.09 14.17
C HIS A 159 7.95 11.68 13.20
N VAL A 160 6.70 11.14 13.21
CA VAL A 160 5.60 11.68 12.40
C VAL A 160 5.27 13.12 12.82
N TYR A 161 5.13 13.37 14.13
CA TYR A 161 4.82 14.70 14.64
C TYR A 161 5.85 15.73 14.22
N HIS A 162 7.14 15.38 14.28
CA HIS A 162 8.22 16.27 13.85
C HIS A 162 8.05 16.74 12.39
N ASP A 163 7.61 15.88 11.49
CA ASP A 163 7.51 16.19 10.05
C ASP A 163 6.13 16.71 9.63
N MET A 164 5.07 16.25 10.31
CA MET A 164 3.68 16.42 9.87
C MET A 164 2.82 17.31 10.77
N ALA A 165 3.30 17.79 11.92
CA ALA A 165 2.55 18.72 12.74
C ALA A 165 2.14 19.95 11.93
N GLY A 166 0.88 20.37 12.07
CA GLY A 166 0.29 21.49 11.33
C GLY A 166 -0.11 21.18 9.88
N LYS A 167 0.03 19.91 9.42
CA LYS A 167 -0.26 19.47 8.04
C LYS A 167 -1.30 18.36 7.93
N ILE A 168 -1.52 17.61 9.01
CA ILE A 168 -2.50 16.53 9.12
C ILE A 168 -3.30 16.66 10.41
N GLU A 169 -4.50 16.12 10.45
CA GLU A 169 -5.44 16.32 11.56
C GLU A 169 -5.07 15.50 12.80
N ALA A 170 -4.67 14.23 12.61
CA ALA A 170 -4.34 13.40 13.76
C ALA A 170 -3.20 12.41 13.48
N ILE A 171 -2.59 11.96 14.58
CA ILE A 171 -1.61 10.87 14.65
C ILE A 171 -2.12 9.89 15.71
N VAL A 172 -2.31 8.64 15.37
CA VAL A 172 -2.58 7.58 16.35
C VAL A 172 -1.26 6.96 16.78
N ASP A 173 -0.93 7.11 18.07
CA ASP A 173 0.29 6.53 18.63
C ASP A 173 0.02 5.09 19.07
N GLY A 174 0.47 4.14 18.25
CA GLY A 174 0.44 2.70 18.56
C GLY A 174 1.82 2.13 18.88
N GLY A 175 2.77 3.00 19.27
CA GLY A 175 4.14 2.61 19.61
C GLY A 175 5.05 2.45 18.37
N PRO A 176 6.27 1.93 18.57
CA PRO A 176 7.25 1.80 17.50
C PRO A 176 6.92 0.67 16.53
N CYS A 177 7.20 0.89 15.24
CA CYS A 177 7.07 -0.12 14.20
C CYS A 177 8.10 -1.24 14.38
N ARG A 178 7.66 -2.51 14.21
CA ARG A 178 8.53 -3.67 14.46
C ARG A 178 9.53 -3.96 13.35
N VAL A 179 9.19 -3.66 12.09
CA VAL A 179 10.01 -4.00 10.91
C VAL A 179 10.97 -2.86 10.56
N GLY A 180 10.50 -1.62 10.58
CA GLY A 180 11.33 -0.43 10.41
C GLY A 180 11.81 -0.17 8.96
N VAL A 181 11.37 -0.99 8.00
CA VAL A 181 11.59 -0.80 6.55
C VAL A 181 10.27 -0.96 5.82
N GLU A 182 10.17 -0.41 4.61
CA GLU A 182 8.96 -0.43 3.80
C GLU A 182 8.54 -1.85 3.38
N SER A 183 7.32 -1.98 2.84
CA SER A 183 6.81 -3.23 2.29
C SER A 183 7.59 -3.67 1.05
N THR A 184 7.72 -4.97 0.87
CA THR A 184 8.14 -5.58 -0.40
C THR A 184 7.05 -5.35 -1.45
N ILE A 185 7.42 -4.92 -2.67
CA ILE A 185 6.46 -4.67 -3.75
C ILE A 185 6.68 -5.69 -4.86
N VAL A 186 5.60 -6.42 -5.21
CA VAL A 186 5.58 -7.39 -6.29
C VAL A 186 4.50 -7.00 -7.30
N ASP A 187 4.87 -6.89 -8.57
CA ASP A 187 3.96 -6.70 -9.69
C ASP A 187 3.56 -8.06 -10.27
N VAL A 188 2.25 -8.34 -10.32
CA VAL A 188 1.70 -9.60 -10.85
C VAL A 188 0.87 -9.39 -12.12
N THR A 189 0.89 -8.21 -12.72
CA THR A 189 0.11 -7.87 -13.91
C THR A 189 0.68 -8.46 -15.20
N GLY A 190 1.98 -8.80 -15.21
CA GLY A 190 2.65 -9.44 -16.36
C GLY A 190 2.61 -10.97 -16.33
N GLU A 191 3.19 -11.60 -17.33
CA GLU A 191 3.29 -13.09 -17.44
C GLU A 191 4.07 -13.73 -16.28
N ARG A 192 5.01 -12.99 -15.67
CA ARG A 192 5.81 -13.41 -14.52
C ARG A 192 5.78 -12.34 -13.44
N PRO A 193 5.66 -12.73 -12.15
CA PRO A 193 5.78 -11.79 -11.06
C PRO A 193 7.14 -11.06 -11.10
N ARG A 194 7.11 -9.75 -10.87
CA ARG A 194 8.30 -8.90 -10.83
C ARG A 194 8.45 -8.28 -9.46
N LEU A 195 9.61 -8.46 -8.84
CA LEU A 195 9.98 -7.73 -7.62
C LEU A 195 10.38 -6.30 -8.02
N LEU A 196 9.61 -5.31 -7.59
CA LEU A 196 9.89 -3.89 -7.87
C LEU A 196 10.66 -3.22 -6.74
N ARG A 197 10.39 -3.61 -5.49
CA ARG A 197 11.09 -3.09 -4.31
C ARG A 197 11.29 -4.19 -3.28
N PRO A 198 12.52 -4.48 -2.85
CA PRO A 198 12.76 -5.29 -1.67
C PRO A 198 12.31 -4.54 -0.42
N GLY A 199 11.88 -5.25 0.62
CA GLY A 199 11.37 -4.66 1.87
C GLY A 199 11.25 -5.71 2.97
N GLY A 200 10.23 -5.59 3.81
CA GLY A 200 10.01 -6.45 4.96
C GLY A 200 9.91 -7.97 4.70
N ILE A 201 9.65 -8.37 3.45
CA ILE A 201 9.76 -9.77 3.01
C ILE A 201 11.02 -9.90 2.16
N THR A 202 11.90 -10.85 2.51
CA THR A 202 13.15 -11.06 1.77
C THR A 202 12.88 -11.70 0.39
N PRO A 203 13.71 -11.40 -0.63
CA PRO A 203 13.57 -12.00 -1.95
C PRO A 203 13.58 -13.54 -1.93
N GLY A 204 14.37 -14.16 -1.03
CA GLY A 204 14.42 -15.61 -0.86
C GLY A 204 13.09 -16.21 -0.37
N THR A 205 12.42 -15.53 0.56
CA THR A 205 11.10 -15.95 1.07
C THR A 205 10.01 -15.75 0.00
N ALA A 206 10.04 -14.62 -0.71
CA ALA A 206 9.09 -14.33 -1.78
C ALA A 206 9.29 -15.24 -3.00
N ALA A 207 10.56 -15.53 -3.37
CA ALA A 207 10.89 -16.47 -4.44
C ALA A 207 10.54 -17.91 -4.08
N GLY A 208 10.69 -18.32 -2.82
CA GLY A 208 10.30 -19.66 -2.35
C GLY A 208 8.78 -19.87 -2.40
N ALA A 209 7.97 -18.86 -2.12
CA ALA A 209 6.53 -18.92 -2.31
C ALA A 209 6.16 -18.84 -3.80
N ALA A 210 6.75 -17.92 -4.56
CA ALA A 210 6.53 -17.79 -6.00
C ALA A 210 7.05 -19.02 -6.79
N GLY A 211 8.14 -19.65 -6.35
CA GLY A 211 8.71 -20.86 -6.97
C GLY A 211 7.84 -22.09 -6.74
N ARG A 212 7.15 -22.22 -5.62
CA ARG A 212 6.10 -23.24 -5.41
C ARG A 212 4.90 -23.02 -6.34
N ILE A 213 4.68 -21.79 -6.78
CA ILE A 213 3.68 -21.38 -7.76
C ILE A 213 4.11 -21.80 -9.19
N GLY A 214 5.41 -21.68 -9.52
CA GLY A 214 5.96 -22.02 -10.84
C GLY A 214 6.18 -23.51 -11.08
N HIS A 215 6.37 -24.31 -10.02
CA HIS A 215 6.64 -25.75 -10.15
C HIS A 215 5.41 -26.61 -10.49
N ARG A 216 4.21 -26.08 -10.49
CA ARG A 216 3.02 -26.81 -11.00
C ARG A 216 2.85 -26.72 -12.51
N GLN A 217 3.58 -25.85 -13.22
CA GLN A 217 3.38 -25.65 -14.66
C GLN A 217 4.62 -25.73 -15.58
N SER A 218 5.83 -25.97 -15.11
CA SER A 218 6.92 -26.29 -16.07
C SER A 218 8.12 -26.95 -15.40
N ARG A 219 8.39 -28.22 -15.74
CA ARG A 219 9.74 -28.78 -15.72
C ARG A 219 10.55 -28.14 -16.85
N GLY A 220 11.45 -27.21 -16.49
CA GLY A 220 12.35 -26.59 -17.46
C GLY A 220 13.13 -25.44 -16.83
N GLY A 221 14.35 -25.71 -16.37
CA GLY A 221 15.17 -24.83 -15.56
C GLY A 221 15.74 -23.60 -16.26
N ARG A 222 16.15 -22.62 -15.45
CA ARG A 222 17.52 -22.06 -15.42
C ARG A 222 17.70 -21.10 -14.24
N ASN A 223 18.85 -21.21 -13.59
CA ASN A 223 19.33 -20.50 -12.42
C ASN A 223 19.29 -18.96 -12.55
N LEU A 224 18.76 -18.29 -11.51
CA LEU A 224 19.04 -16.88 -11.25
C LEU A 224 20.13 -16.81 -10.18
N ARG A 225 21.36 -16.57 -10.59
CA ARG A 225 22.46 -16.10 -9.73
C ARG A 225 22.59 -14.59 -9.89
N GLY A 226 22.71 -13.89 -8.75
CA GLY A 226 23.42 -12.65 -8.62
C GLY A 226 22.58 -11.37 -8.49
N TYR A 227 22.30 -10.95 -7.26
CA TYR A 227 22.30 -9.53 -6.88
C TYR A 227 22.87 -9.42 -5.47
N GLY A 228 24.13 -8.99 -5.44
CA GLY A 228 24.86 -8.65 -4.23
C GLY A 228 24.42 -7.28 -3.69
N GLY A 229 24.53 -7.13 -2.38
CA GLY A 229 24.02 -6.02 -1.59
C GLY A 229 24.58 -4.65 -1.93
N SER A 230 23.80 -3.62 -1.61
CA SER A 230 24.25 -2.25 -1.44
C SER A 230 23.44 -1.55 -0.33
N ARG A 231 24.15 -0.69 0.38
CA ARG A 231 23.91 -0.06 1.68
C ARG A 231 22.70 0.89 1.73
N ALA A 232 22.22 1.12 2.95
CA ALA A 232 21.21 2.07 3.35
C ALA A 232 21.44 3.51 2.84
N GLY A 233 20.36 4.19 2.48
CA GLY A 233 20.28 5.63 2.30
C GLY A 233 20.34 6.10 0.84
N HIS A 234 19.32 5.77 0.04
CA HIS A 234 19.14 6.43 -1.26
C HIS A 234 17.69 6.85 -1.45
N GLU A 235 17.51 8.09 -1.90
CA GLU A 235 16.28 8.63 -2.44
C GLU A 235 15.64 7.64 -3.38
N ILE A 236 14.39 7.31 -3.10
CA ILE A 236 13.60 6.47 -3.99
C ILE A 236 13.21 7.35 -5.18
N HIS A 237 14.01 7.33 -6.23
CA HIS A 237 13.56 7.73 -7.55
C HIS A 237 12.32 6.92 -7.91
N PRO A 238 11.36 7.50 -8.66
CA PRO A 238 10.10 6.84 -8.99
C PRO A 238 10.38 5.49 -9.64
N LEU A 239 10.02 4.40 -8.95
CA LEU A 239 10.25 3.01 -9.39
C LEU A 239 9.29 2.59 -10.51
N TYR A 240 8.68 3.53 -11.22
CA TYR A 240 7.76 3.30 -12.32
C TYR A 240 8.15 4.06 -13.59
N PRO A 241 9.18 3.65 -14.32
CA PRO A 241 9.30 4.07 -15.70
C PRO A 241 8.68 3.01 -16.63
N LEU A 242 7.40 2.72 -16.49
CA LEU A 242 6.67 2.02 -17.55
C LEU A 242 6.06 3.07 -18.45
N ARG A 243 6.74 3.37 -19.57
CA ARG A 243 6.23 4.23 -20.63
C ARG A 243 4.89 3.67 -21.13
N ARG A 244 3.89 4.54 -21.28
CA ARG A 244 2.53 4.29 -21.80
C ARG A 244 2.46 3.46 -23.10
N ARG A 245 3.57 3.19 -23.78
CA ARG A 245 3.60 2.50 -25.09
C ARG A 245 3.51 0.98 -25.02
N ASP A 246 3.88 0.34 -23.92
CA ASP A 246 3.99 -1.12 -23.90
C ASP A 246 2.68 -1.84 -23.53
N TYR A 247 1.68 -1.11 -23.05
CA TYR A 247 0.41 -1.68 -22.56
C TYR A 247 -0.72 -1.79 -23.60
N ARG A 248 -0.62 -1.14 -24.78
CA ARG A 248 -1.75 -1.05 -25.73
C ARG A 248 -2.03 -2.30 -26.58
N HIS A 249 -1.26 -3.35 -26.49
CA HIS A 249 -1.38 -4.45 -27.48
C HIS A 249 -1.85 -5.82 -26.99
N ARG A 250 -2.32 -6.02 -25.73
CA ARG A 250 -2.62 -7.37 -25.26
C ARG A 250 -3.97 -7.64 -24.58
N HIS A 251 -4.95 -6.81 -24.68
CA HIS A 251 -6.28 -7.14 -24.14
C HIS A 251 -7.38 -6.98 -25.17
N ARG A 252 -7.45 -7.95 -26.10
CA ARG A 252 -8.71 -8.33 -26.76
C ARG A 252 -8.89 -9.84 -26.54
N GLY A 253 -9.88 -10.19 -25.72
CA GLY A 253 -10.47 -11.55 -25.68
C GLY A 253 -10.14 -12.31 -24.39
N ALA A 254 -11.08 -12.37 -23.51
CA ALA A 254 -11.68 -13.56 -22.91
C ALA A 254 -12.46 -13.14 -21.64
N GLY A 255 -13.77 -13.18 -21.72
CA GLY A 255 -14.66 -13.12 -20.58
C GLY A 255 -14.61 -14.46 -19.84
N GLY A 256 -14.37 -14.43 -18.55
CA GLY A 256 -14.49 -15.56 -17.64
C GLY A 256 -15.07 -15.08 -16.30
N PRO A 257 -15.74 -15.93 -15.53
CA PRO A 257 -16.71 -15.52 -14.55
C PRO A 257 -16.13 -14.99 -13.24
N LEU A 258 -16.88 -14.08 -12.67
CA LEU A 258 -16.73 -13.43 -11.37
C LEU A 258 -16.52 -14.43 -10.22
N TYR A 259 -15.60 -14.07 -9.34
CA TYR A 259 -15.30 -14.70 -8.07
C TYR A 259 -16.60 -14.91 -7.24
N SER A 260 -16.89 -16.16 -6.92
CA SER A 260 -17.94 -16.55 -5.97
C SER A 260 -17.28 -16.88 -4.62
N PRO A 261 -17.73 -16.30 -3.49
CA PRO A 261 -17.16 -16.61 -2.19
C PRO A 261 -17.79 -17.91 -1.65
N ALA A 262 -17.08 -19.02 -1.76
CA ALA A 262 -17.41 -20.25 -1.06
C ALA A 262 -16.14 -20.82 -0.39
N LEU A 263 -15.88 -20.35 0.82
CA LEU A 263 -15.08 -21.07 1.81
C LEU A 263 -15.86 -21.05 3.11
N ARG A 264 -16.63 -22.12 3.32
CA ARG A 264 -17.09 -22.58 4.64
C ARG A 264 -16.28 -23.83 5.01
N ALA A 265 -15.95 -23.87 6.25
CA ALA A 265 -15.42 -24.86 7.17
C ALA A 265 -13.95 -24.69 7.50
#